data_6f360da1a0171395125eb994a7d02d0c
#
_entry.id   6f360da1a0171395125eb994a7d02d0c
#
_cell.length_a   1.000
_cell.length_b   1.000
_cell.length_c   1.000
_cell.angle_alpha   90.00
_cell.angle_beta   90.00
_cell.angle_gamma   90.00
#
_symmetry.space_group_name_H-M   'P 1'
#
loop_
_entity.id
_entity.type
_entity.pdbx_description
1 polymer ?
#
loop_
_entity_poly.entity_id
_entity_poly.type
_entity_poly.pdbx_seq_one_letter_code
_entity_poly.pdbx_strand_id
1 'polypeptide(L)'
;MSELARRYAQALWQGSPDGEALERTARALMEEPALWEALCSPAVQAGEKGRVLARLPGLEEGGPLPHFYRLLAEKGRMALLPEIVEAFHGLELARRGGARCVLTCVHPLEAEELEKLRAALCRLHHKKEIVFDVRTDPALLGGFTLDIEGVRYDKSVRGALGRMGRQLEERRMA
;
A
#
# COMPACT_ATOMS: atom_id res chain seq x y z
N MET A 1 -1.25 6.63 3.03
CA MET A 1 -2.29 6.33 2.00
C MET A 1 -3.42 7.33 2.16
N SER A 2 -3.70 8.14 1.13
CA SER A 2 -4.73 9.17 1.21
C SER A 2 -6.15 8.57 1.03
N GLU A 3 -7.15 9.16 1.66
CA GLU A 3 -8.56 8.76 1.50
C GLU A 3 -9.00 8.89 0.03
N LEU A 4 -8.47 9.89 -0.65
CA LEU A 4 -8.75 10.14 -2.06
C LEU A 4 -8.23 8.99 -2.95
N ALA A 5 -7.04 8.47 -2.69
CA ALA A 5 -6.48 7.33 -3.41
C ALA A 5 -7.35 6.08 -3.24
N ARG A 6 -7.85 5.83 -2.03
CA ARG A 6 -8.80 4.72 -1.77
C ARG A 6 -10.08 4.84 -2.58
N ARG A 7 -10.66 6.04 -2.68
CA ARG A 7 -11.88 6.29 -3.48
C ARG A 7 -11.65 6.03 -4.96
N TYR A 8 -10.50 6.44 -5.50
CA TYR A 8 -10.13 6.15 -6.88
C TYR A 8 -9.92 4.65 -7.12
N ALA A 9 -9.23 3.96 -6.20
CA ALA A 9 -9.03 2.52 -6.28
C ALA A 9 -10.37 1.76 -6.23
N GLN A 10 -11.32 2.17 -5.36
CA GLN A 10 -12.64 1.56 -5.29
C GLN A 10 -13.46 1.79 -6.56
N ALA A 11 -13.42 3.00 -7.12
CA ALA A 11 -14.13 3.29 -8.36
C ALA A 11 -13.56 2.48 -9.53
N LEU A 12 -12.22 2.39 -9.61
CA LEU A 12 -11.54 1.59 -10.62
C LEU A 12 -11.88 0.10 -10.46
N TRP A 13 -11.91 -0.40 -9.22
CA TRP A 13 -12.28 -1.77 -8.89
C TRP A 13 -13.68 -2.16 -9.38
N GLN A 14 -14.66 -1.26 -9.27
CA GLN A 14 -16.03 -1.47 -9.76
C GLN A 14 -16.08 -1.62 -11.28
N GLY A 15 -15.15 -1.00 -12.00
CA GLY A 15 -14.98 -1.16 -13.44
C GLY A 15 -14.36 -2.49 -13.86
N SER A 16 -13.99 -3.36 -12.91
CA SER A 16 -13.34 -4.66 -13.13
C SER A 16 -12.12 -4.60 -14.05
N PRO A 17 -11.17 -3.66 -13.85
CA PRO A 17 -9.97 -3.63 -14.65
C PRO A 17 -9.07 -4.81 -14.28
N ASP A 18 -8.23 -5.20 -15.23
CA ASP A 18 -7.16 -6.15 -14.99
C ASP A 18 -6.08 -5.50 -14.09
N GLY A 19 -5.87 -6.06 -12.88
CA GLY A 19 -4.89 -5.56 -11.92
C GLY A 19 -3.47 -5.63 -12.44
N GLU A 20 -3.14 -6.65 -13.23
CA GLU A 20 -1.82 -6.78 -13.86
C GLU A 20 -1.59 -5.71 -14.93
N ALA A 21 -2.63 -5.36 -15.69
CA ALA A 21 -2.55 -4.29 -16.66
C ALA A 21 -2.37 -2.93 -15.99
N LEU A 22 -3.07 -2.69 -14.87
CA LEU A 22 -2.88 -1.48 -14.05
C LEU A 22 -1.44 -1.38 -13.53
N GLU A 23 -0.89 -2.46 -12.98
CA GLU A 23 0.47 -2.48 -12.45
C GLU A 23 1.51 -2.25 -13.56
N ARG A 24 1.41 -2.96 -14.68
CA ARG A 24 2.32 -2.80 -15.81
C ARG A 24 2.33 -1.38 -16.36
N THR A 25 1.16 -0.80 -16.58
CA THR A 25 1.04 0.56 -17.12
C THR A 25 1.52 1.62 -16.12
N ALA A 26 1.20 1.47 -14.85
CA ALA A 26 1.68 2.36 -13.80
C ALA A 26 3.20 2.30 -13.65
N ARG A 27 3.79 1.09 -13.68
CA ARG A 27 5.24 0.89 -13.62
C ARG A 27 5.93 1.54 -14.82
N ALA A 28 5.47 1.28 -16.03
CA ALA A 28 6.02 1.88 -17.25
C ALA A 28 6.01 3.42 -17.22
N LEU A 29 4.96 4.01 -16.63
CA LEU A 29 4.86 5.47 -16.48
C LEU A 29 5.85 6.02 -15.44
N MET A 30 6.11 5.29 -14.36
CA MET A 30 7.00 5.72 -13.28
C MET A 30 8.47 5.44 -13.56
N GLU A 31 8.79 4.46 -14.41
CA GLU A 31 10.16 4.12 -14.80
C GLU A 31 10.82 5.18 -15.71
N GLU A 32 10.02 6.03 -16.37
CA GLU A 32 10.51 7.14 -17.19
C GLU A 32 10.38 8.48 -16.45
N PRO A 33 11.44 8.97 -15.77
CA PRO A 33 11.36 10.12 -14.89
C PRO A 33 10.87 11.38 -15.59
N ALA A 34 11.32 11.63 -16.83
CA ALA A 34 10.93 12.81 -17.60
C ALA A 34 9.44 12.79 -17.97
N LEU A 35 8.91 11.61 -18.31
CA LEU A 35 7.49 11.42 -18.60
C LEU A 35 6.65 11.58 -17.34
N TRP A 36 7.10 10.98 -16.24
CA TRP A 36 6.42 11.06 -14.95
C TRP A 36 6.32 12.50 -14.44
N GLU A 37 7.43 13.24 -14.50
CA GLU A 37 7.47 14.65 -14.11
C GLU A 37 6.53 15.50 -14.97
N ALA A 38 6.52 15.30 -16.29
CA ALA A 38 5.61 16.00 -17.21
C ALA A 38 4.14 15.70 -16.90
N LEU A 39 3.79 14.44 -16.61
CA LEU A 39 2.43 14.04 -16.23
C LEU A 39 1.98 14.60 -14.88
N CYS A 40 2.88 14.72 -13.93
CA CYS A 40 2.60 15.30 -12.61
C CYS A 40 2.60 16.83 -12.63
N SER A 41 3.30 17.47 -13.59
CA SER A 41 3.44 18.93 -13.66
C SER A 41 2.10 19.62 -13.97
N PRO A 42 1.72 20.65 -13.24
CA PRO A 42 0.55 21.46 -13.57
C PRO A 42 0.74 22.34 -14.81
N ALA A 43 1.98 22.57 -15.26
CA ALA A 43 2.30 23.39 -16.42
C ALA A 43 1.89 22.71 -17.76
N VAL A 44 1.82 21.37 -17.79
CA VAL A 44 1.41 20.61 -18.97
C VAL A 44 -0.11 20.48 -19.02
N GLN A 45 -0.71 20.86 -20.15
CA GLN A 45 -2.16 20.83 -20.31
C GLN A 45 -2.72 19.39 -20.28
N ALA A 46 -3.92 19.23 -19.75
CA ALA A 46 -4.58 17.91 -19.64
C ALA A 46 -4.74 17.21 -21.00
N GLY A 47 -5.03 17.97 -22.07
CA GLY A 47 -5.13 17.43 -23.42
C GLY A 47 -3.81 16.87 -23.97
N GLU A 48 -2.67 17.45 -23.61
CA GLU A 48 -1.34 16.94 -23.98
C GLU A 48 -1.01 15.67 -23.23
N LYS A 49 -1.29 15.65 -21.93
CA LYS A 49 -1.17 14.45 -21.10
C LYS A 49 -2.02 13.30 -21.66
N GLY A 50 -3.28 13.58 -22.04
CA GLY A 50 -4.17 12.60 -22.64
C GLY A 50 -3.64 12.01 -23.95
N ARG A 51 -3.04 12.85 -24.83
CA ARG A 51 -2.42 12.39 -26.09
C ARG A 51 -1.20 11.48 -25.85
N VAL A 52 -0.42 11.75 -24.82
CA VAL A 52 0.72 10.91 -24.45
C VAL A 52 0.23 9.58 -23.89
N LEU A 53 -0.74 9.61 -22.97
CA LEU A 53 -1.32 8.40 -22.38
C LEU A 53 -1.95 7.48 -23.43
N ALA A 54 -2.61 8.03 -24.45
CA ALA A 54 -3.23 7.25 -25.53
C ALA A 54 -2.22 6.51 -26.44
N ARG A 55 -0.92 6.86 -26.37
CA ARG A 55 0.17 6.18 -27.11
C ARG A 55 0.84 5.05 -26.34
N LEU A 56 0.49 4.87 -25.09
CA LEU A 56 1.09 3.82 -24.27
C LEU A 56 0.49 2.46 -24.59
N PRO A 57 1.32 1.42 -24.80
CA PRO A 57 0.84 0.07 -25.00
C PRO A 57 0.07 -0.40 -23.75
N GLY A 58 -1.12 -0.96 -23.96
CA GLY A 58 -2.01 -1.40 -22.89
C GLY A 58 -3.02 -0.35 -22.41
N LEU A 59 -2.99 0.88 -22.98
CA LEU A 59 -4.00 1.92 -22.80
C LEU A 59 -4.78 2.18 -24.10
N GLU A 60 -5.00 1.14 -24.87
CA GLU A 60 -5.78 1.20 -26.11
C GLU A 60 -7.22 1.66 -25.83
N GLU A 61 -7.83 2.38 -26.77
CA GLU A 61 -9.16 2.99 -26.59
C GLU A 61 -10.23 1.93 -26.28
N GLY A 62 -11.05 2.20 -25.25
CA GLY A 62 -12.28 1.47 -24.98
C GLY A 62 -12.35 0.71 -23.64
N GLY A 63 -11.31 0.73 -22.82
CA GLY A 63 -11.29 0.08 -21.51
C GLY A 63 -11.44 1.04 -20.32
N PRO A 64 -11.66 0.52 -19.10
CA PRO A 64 -11.74 1.33 -17.89
C PRO A 64 -10.40 2.03 -17.55
N LEU A 65 -9.26 1.42 -17.87
CA LEU A 65 -7.93 1.96 -17.58
C LEU A 65 -7.62 3.25 -18.34
N PRO A 66 -7.79 3.36 -19.69
CA PRO A 66 -7.58 4.61 -20.40
C PRO A 66 -8.44 5.75 -19.87
N HIS A 67 -9.70 5.48 -19.55
CA HIS A 67 -10.60 6.46 -18.97
C HIS A 67 -10.12 6.94 -17.60
N PHE A 68 -9.65 6.02 -16.77
CA PHE A 68 -9.10 6.29 -15.46
C PHE A 68 -7.85 7.18 -15.52
N TYR A 69 -6.87 6.86 -16.38
CA TYR A 69 -5.67 7.67 -16.56
C TYR A 69 -5.98 9.06 -17.10
N ARG A 70 -6.91 9.16 -18.05
CA ARG A 70 -7.36 10.45 -18.57
C ARG A 70 -8.01 11.29 -17.47
N LEU A 71 -8.86 10.69 -16.63
CA LEU A 71 -9.48 11.37 -15.49
C LEU A 71 -8.43 11.88 -14.49
N LEU A 72 -7.41 11.09 -14.17
CA LEU A 72 -6.32 11.53 -13.30
C LEU A 72 -5.55 12.71 -13.89
N ALA A 73 -5.28 12.68 -15.20
CA ALA A 73 -4.61 13.77 -15.90
C ALA A 73 -5.46 15.05 -15.93
N GLU A 74 -6.76 14.97 -16.22
CA GLU A 74 -7.71 16.09 -16.21
C GLU A 74 -7.83 16.74 -14.84
N LYS A 75 -7.82 15.93 -13.78
CA LYS A 75 -7.89 16.41 -12.40
C LYS A 75 -6.53 16.84 -11.82
N GLY A 76 -5.43 16.70 -12.56
CA GLY A 76 -4.09 17.01 -12.07
C GLY A 76 -3.66 16.10 -10.91
N ARG A 77 -4.11 14.85 -10.87
CA ARG A 77 -3.92 13.92 -9.75
C ARG A 77 -3.04 12.72 -10.11
N MET A 78 -2.23 12.84 -11.14
CA MET A 78 -1.30 11.77 -11.56
C MET A 78 -0.34 11.36 -10.43
N ALA A 79 0.08 12.28 -9.59
CA ALA A 79 0.95 12.00 -8.44
C ALA A 79 0.35 11.02 -7.42
N LEU A 80 -0.98 10.81 -7.41
CA LEU A 80 -1.64 9.83 -6.55
C LEU A 80 -1.58 8.40 -7.10
N LEU A 81 -1.14 8.21 -8.34
CA LEU A 81 -1.14 6.89 -9.00
C LEU A 81 -0.46 5.79 -8.18
N PRO A 82 0.73 5.99 -7.58
CA PRO A 82 1.37 4.96 -6.76
C PRO A 82 0.50 4.53 -5.57
N GLU A 83 -0.13 5.49 -4.88
CA GLU A 83 -1.03 5.20 -3.75
C GLU A 83 -2.32 4.50 -4.21
N ILE A 84 -2.81 4.81 -5.40
CA ILE A 84 -4.01 4.18 -5.97
C ILE A 84 -3.73 2.73 -6.33
N VAL A 85 -2.59 2.44 -6.96
CA VAL A 85 -2.14 1.08 -7.28
C VAL A 85 -2.02 0.25 -6.00
N GLU A 86 -1.38 0.81 -4.97
CA GLU A 86 -1.25 0.16 -3.67
C GLU A 86 -2.61 -0.15 -3.03
N ALA A 87 -3.55 0.82 -3.07
CA ALA A 87 -4.90 0.63 -2.57
C ALA A 87 -5.68 -0.43 -3.36
N PHE A 88 -5.51 -0.47 -4.68
CA PHE A 88 -6.12 -1.45 -5.57
C PHE A 88 -5.65 -2.88 -5.25
N HIS A 89 -4.34 -3.09 -5.09
CA HIS A 89 -3.79 -4.38 -4.64
C HIS A 89 -4.32 -4.79 -3.27
N GLY A 90 -4.54 -3.83 -2.37
CA GLY A 90 -5.18 -4.10 -1.07
C GLY A 90 -6.60 -4.62 -1.22
N LEU A 91 -7.40 -4.07 -2.15
CA LEU A 91 -8.76 -4.54 -2.44
C LEU A 91 -8.74 -5.93 -3.08
N GLU A 92 -7.81 -6.17 -3.99
CA GLU A 92 -7.64 -7.48 -4.63
C GLU A 92 -7.27 -8.57 -3.62
N LEU A 93 -6.31 -8.27 -2.75
CA LEU A 93 -5.90 -9.16 -1.66
C LEU A 93 -7.08 -9.46 -0.72
N ALA A 94 -7.83 -8.44 -0.31
CA ALA A 94 -9.00 -8.60 0.55
C ALA A 94 -10.07 -9.50 -0.09
N ARG A 95 -10.31 -9.37 -1.41
CA ARG A 95 -11.24 -10.25 -2.14
C ARG A 95 -10.82 -11.70 -2.13
N ARG A 96 -9.52 -11.98 -2.21
CA ARG A 96 -8.95 -13.34 -2.11
C ARG A 96 -8.99 -13.88 -0.68
N GLY A 97 -9.48 -13.08 0.29
CA GLY A 97 -9.51 -13.42 1.71
C GLY A 97 -8.17 -13.23 2.39
N GLY A 98 -7.28 -12.47 1.80
CA GLY A 98 -6.00 -12.08 2.34
C GLY A 98 -6.05 -10.77 3.13
N ALA A 99 -4.96 -10.44 3.81
CA ALA A 99 -4.76 -9.17 4.48
C ALA A 99 -3.31 -8.70 4.36
N ARG A 100 -3.11 -7.39 4.37
CA ARG A 100 -1.79 -6.77 4.44
C ARG A 100 -1.41 -6.53 5.89
N CYS A 101 -0.19 -6.90 6.26
CA CYS A 101 0.37 -6.69 7.59
C CYS A 101 1.66 -5.87 7.46
N VAL A 102 1.71 -4.71 8.11
CA VAL A 102 2.95 -3.94 8.24
C VAL A 102 3.73 -4.50 9.41
N LEU A 103 4.89 -5.09 9.12
CA LEU A 103 5.83 -5.60 10.12
C LEU A 103 6.97 -4.60 10.26
N THR A 104 7.11 -3.98 11.44
CA THR A 104 8.25 -3.12 11.74
C THR A 104 9.17 -3.82 12.72
N CYS A 105 10.45 -3.97 12.38
CA CYS A 105 11.46 -4.69 13.17
C CYS A 105 12.80 -3.94 13.15
N VAL A 106 13.70 -4.27 14.06
CA VAL A 106 15.07 -3.70 14.08
C VAL A 106 15.92 -4.33 12.99
N HIS A 107 15.81 -5.65 12.84
CA HIS A 107 16.48 -6.42 11.79
C HIS A 107 15.43 -7.22 11.03
N PRO A 108 15.57 -7.36 9.71
CA PRO A 108 14.69 -8.22 8.93
C PRO A 108 14.65 -9.63 9.51
N LEU A 109 13.45 -10.19 9.65
CA LEU A 109 13.26 -11.56 10.10
C LEU A 109 13.69 -12.55 9.01
N GLU A 110 14.16 -13.71 9.42
CA GLU A 110 14.46 -14.80 8.48
C GLU A 110 13.19 -15.35 7.82
N ALA A 111 13.34 -15.95 6.64
CA ALA A 111 12.20 -16.47 5.87
C ALA A 111 11.37 -17.49 6.68
N GLU A 112 12.01 -18.33 7.47
CA GLU A 112 11.35 -19.32 8.32
C GLU A 112 10.51 -18.68 9.44
N GLU A 113 11.01 -17.60 10.04
CA GLU A 113 10.31 -16.84 11.07
C GLU A 113 9.09 -16.10 10.49
N LEU A 114 9.24 -15.51 9.28
CA LEU A 114 8.15 -14.86 8.56
C LEU A 114 7.03 -15.87 8.24
N GLU A 115 7.36 -17.09 7.83
CA GLU A 115 6.36 -18.14 7.55
C GLU A 115 5.63 -18.59 8.82
N LYS A 116 6.34 -18.78 9.94
CA LYS A 116 5.72 -19.09 11.23
C LYS A 116 4.76 -17.99 11.67
N LEU A 117 5.19 -16.73 11.50
CA LEU A 117 4.39 -15.56 11.82
C LEU A 117 3.15 -15.45 10.91
N ARG A 118 3.32 -15.68 9.61
CA ARG A 118 2.23 -15.72 8.62
C ARG A 118 1.17 -16.75 9.00
N ALA A 119 1.59 -17.98 9.28
CA ALA A 119 0.68 -19.05 9.67
C ALA A 119 -0.08 -18.76 10.97
N ALA A 120 0.58 -18.11 11.94
CA ALA A 120 -0.06 -17.71 13.20
C ALA A 120 -1.09 -16.60 12.99
N LEU A 121 -0.75 -15.57 12.19
CA LEU A 121 -1.65 -14.46 11.90
C LEU A 121 -2.82 -14.90 11.02
N CYS A 122 -2.61 -15.77 10.03
CA CYS A 122 -3.68 -16.34 9.21
C CYS A 122 -4.73 -17.03 10.08
N ARG A 123 -4.30 -17.82 11.07
CA ARG A 123 -5.20 -18.47 12.03
C ARG A 123 -5.93 -17.48 12.95
N LEU A 124 -5.19 -16.50 13.46
CA LEU A 124 -5.73 -15.51 14.41
C LEU A 124 -6.77 -14.59 13.77
N HIS A 125 -6.53 -14.15 12.53
CA HIS A 125 -7.39 -13.21 11.80
C HIS A 125 -8.35 -13.90 10.82
N HIS A 126 -8.36 -15.24 10.79
CA HIS A 126 -9.18 -16.03 9.85
C HIS A 126 -8.96 -15.64 8.39
N LYS A 127 -7.69 -15.36 8.01
CA LYS A 127 -7.30 -15.00 6.64
C LYS A 127 -6.68 -16.18 5.93
N LYS A 128 -6.88 -16.22 4.60
CA LYS A 128 -6.26 -17.25 3.74
C LYS A 128 -4.80 -16.96 3.45
N GLU A 129 -4.46 -15.67 3.38
CA GLU A 129 -3.14 -15.19 3.02
C GLU A 129 -2.82 -13.89 3.78
N ILE A 130 -1.54 -13.70 4.16
CA ILE A 130 -1.04 -12.45 4.71
C ILE A 130 0.21 -12.04 3.94
N VAL A 131 0.17 -10.83 3.39
CA VAL A 131 1.30 -10.18 2.72
C VAL A 131 1.97 -9.23 3.71
N PHE A 132 3.27 -9.42 3.96
CA PHE A 132 4.04 -8.56 4.83
C PHE A 132 4.64 -7.38 4.05
N ASP A 133 4.46 -6.17 4.59
CA ASP A 133 5.23 -4.98 4.27
C ASP A 133 6.27 -4.80 5.38
N VAL A 134 7.51 -5.23 5.13
CA VAL A 134 8.58 -5.23 6.14
C VAL A 134 9.28 -3.89 6.16
N ARG A 135 9.29 -3.24 7.33
CA ARG A 135 9.96 -1.97 7.58
C ARG A 135 10.99 -2.12 8.67
N THR A 136 12.11 -1.42 8.54
CA THR A 136 13.16 -1.42 9.54
C THR A 136 13.12 -0.11 10.33
N ASP A 137 13.05 -0.22 11.67
CA ASP A 137 13.10 0.93 12.59
C ASP A 137 14.03 0.63 13.77
N PRO A 138 15.24 1.22 13.78
CA PRO A 138 16.19 1.05 14.89
C PRO A 138 15.68 1.58 16.23
N ALA A 139 14.69 2.48 16.24
CA ALA A 139 14.15 3.07 17.47
C ALA A 139 13.38 2.07 18.35
N LEU A 140 13.08 0.88 17.84
CA LEU A 140 12.43 -0.19 18.62
C LEU A 140 13.34 -0.84 19.67
N LEU A 141 14.67 -0.67 19.59
CA LEU A 141 15.70 -1.30 20.43
C LEU A 141 15.75 -2.84 20.34
N GLY A 142 14.70 -3.49 19.82
CA GLY A 142 14.57 -4.94 19.66
C GLY A 142 13.12 -5.37 19.53
N GLY A 143 12.91 -6.60 19.05
CA GLY A 143 11.58 -7.14 18.80
C GLY A 143 10.93 -6.56 17.55
N PHE A 144 9.61 -6.58 17.48
CA PHE A 144 8.85 -6.14 16.32
C PHE A 144 7.47 -5.59 16.70
N THR A 145 6.88 -4.81 15.80
CA THR A 145 5.48 -4.42 15.85
C THR A 145 4.78 -4.90 14.58
N LEU A 146 3.51 -5.27 14.71
CA LEU A 146 2.64 -5.67 13.61
C LEU A 146 1.43 -4.75 13.57
N ASP A 147 1.05 -4.33 12.38
CA ASP A 147 -0.20 -3.61 12.13
C ASP A 147 -0.95 -4.34 11.02
N ILE A 148 -2.10 -4.91 11.35
CA ILE A 148 -2.95 -5.65 10.43
C ILE A 148 -4.40 -5.16 10.58
N GLU A 149 -4.97 -4.66 9.49
CA GLU A 149 -6.35 -4.15 9.47
C GLU A 149 -6.68 -3.15 10.60
N GLY A 150 -5.68 -2.35 11.03
CA GLY A 150 -5.84 -1.37 12.11
C GLY A 150 -5.66 -1.95 13.52
N VAL A 151 -5.44 -3.26 13.64
CA VAL A 151 -5.07 -3.89 14.93
C VAL A 151 -3.56 -3.92 15.06
N ARG A 152 -3.03 -3.27 16.11
CA ARG A 152 -1.60 -3.19 16.38
C ARG A 152 -1.16 -4.13 17.49
N TYR A 153 -0.19 -4.98 17.15
CA TYR A 153 0.49 -5.86 18.10
C TYR A 153 1.90 -5.36 18.37
N ASP A 154 2.17 -4.93 19.59
CA ASP A 154 3.49 -4.44 20.00
C ASP A 154 4.22 -5.51 20.83
N LYS A 155 5.21 -6.13 20.20
CA LYS A 155 6.15 -7.10 20.79
C LYS A 155 7.58 -6.52 20.83
N SER A 156 7.72 -5.19 20.81
CA SER A 156 9.01 -4.53 20.93
C SER A 156 9.50 -4.47 22.38
N VAL A 157 10.82 -4.43 22.54
CA VAL A 157 11.47 -4.22 23.84
C VAL A 157 11.04 -2.88 24.42
N ARG A 158 10.99 -1.83 23.61
CA ARG A 158 10.51 -0.51 24.02
C ARG A 158 9.09 -0.53 24.57
N GLY A 159 8.18 -1.24 23.91
CA GLY A 159 6.80 -1.40 24.36
C GLY A 159 6.71 -2.19 25.66
N ALA A 160 7.54 -3.22 25.83
CA ALA A 160 7.60 -4.00 27.06
C ALA A 160 8.08 -3.17 28.25
N LEU A 161 9.16 -2.41 28.08
CA LEU A 161 9.67 -1.49 29.10
C LEU A 161 8.64 -0.41 29.49
N GLY A 162 7.95 0.17 28.49
CA GLY A 162 6.90 1.15 28.77
C GLY A 162 5.71 0.58 29.55
N ARG A 163 5.32 -0.68 29.29
CA ARG A 163 4.28 -1.37 30.10
C ARG A 163 4.75 -1.62 31.53
N MET A 164 5.98 -2.07 31.72
CA MET A 164 6.57 -2.27 33.06
C MET A 164 6.65 -0.96 33.85
N GLY A 165 7.08 0.14 33.21
CA GLY A 165 7.13 1.46 33.84
C GLY A 165 5.77 1.89 34.39
N ARG A 166 4.70 1.79 33.58
CA ARG A 166 3.33 2.12 34.01
C ARG A 166 2.86 1.26 35.18
N GLN A 167 3.12 -0.03 35.15
CA GLN A 167 2.75 -0.95 36.26
C GLN A 167 3.46 -0.60 37.55
N LEU A 168 4.72 -0.15 37.52
CA LEU A 168 5.47 0.29 38.67
C LEU A 168 4.94 1.60 39.25
N GLU A 169 4.56 2.56 38.38
CA GLU A 169 3.95 3.82 38.79
C GLU A 169 2.59 3.60 39.47
N GLU A 170 1.73 2.76 38.89
CA GLU A 170 0.43 2.41 39.47
C GLU A 170 0.56 1.78 40.84
N ARG A 171 1.54 0.87 41.05
CA ARG A 171 1.80 0.24 42.34
C ARG A 171 2.40 1.20 43.38
N ARG A 172 3.02 2.32 42.92
CA ARG A 172 3.59 3.32 43.84
C ARG A 172 2.54 4.33 44.31
N MET A 173 1.44 4.46 43.61
CA MET A 173 0.34 5.37 43.92
C MET A 173 -0.83 4.68 44.66
N ALA A 174 -0.80 3.35 44.81
CA ALA A 174 -1.73 2.55 45.59
C ALA A 174 -1.17 2.18 46.98
#